data_b3de36e1d8d3391ad49fd7bac029ff64
#
_entry.id   b3de36e1d8d3391ad49fd7bac029ff64
#
_cell.length_a   1.000
_cell.length_b   1.000
_cell.length_c   1.000
_cell.angle_alpha   90.00
_cell.angle_beta   90.00
_cell.angle_gamma   90.00
#
_symmetry.space_group_name_H-M   'P 1'
#
loop_
_entity.id
_entity.type
_entity.pdbx_description
1 polymer ?
#
loop_
_entity_poly.entity_id
_entity_poly.type
_entity_poly.pdbx_seq_one_letter_code
_entity_poly.pdbx_strand_id
1 'polypeptide(L)'
;MNRKAVIVAGKLIQDHEYIYPFYRLQEAGYSVDVAVRGKETVYGSMGCRIEPTHDIPQLDAREYTLLVIPGGAKAMEYMRQDRELLAFIARFHSGGGAIACICHGSQLLISAGLVKGRKISGYYSIEDDIRNACGEYINAPAVVDDRIVTSPHYKFLGDWMRATFALVDARQSHDLT
;
A
#
# COMPACT_ATOMS: atom_id res chain seq x y z
N MET A 1 -12.83 6.02 -17.51
CA MET A 1 -12.23 4.89 -16.78
C MET A 1 -12.42 5.10 -15.29
N ASN A 2 -12.76 4.05 -14.57
CA ASN A 2 -12.96 4.15 -13.12
C ASN A 2 -11.61 4.28 -12.40
N ARG A 3 -11.22 5.48 -11.98
CA ARG A 3 -10.02 5.71 -11.15
C ARG A 3 -10.42 5.62 -9.68
N LYS A 4 -10.50 4.40 -9.16
CA LYS A 4 -10.82 4.16 -7.76
C LYS A 4 -9.63 3.53 -7.04
N ALA A 5 -9.21 4.13 -5.93
CA ALA A 5 -8.14 3.65 -5.09
C ALA A 5 -8.65 3.35 -3.68
N VAL A 6 -8.02 2.40 -3.00
CA VAL A 6 -8.24 2.15 -1.58
C VAL A 6 -6.95 2.28 -0.79
N ILE A 7 -7.00 2.96 0.34
CA ILE A 7 -5.92 3.02 1.33
C ILE A 7 -6.33 2.13 2.50
N VAL A 8 -5.57 1.10 2.78
CA VAL A 8 -5.78 0.29 3.99
C VAL A 8 -5.04 0.94 5.15
N ALA A 9 -5.71 1.12 6.26
CA ALA A 9 -5.17 1.80 7.43
C ALA A 9 -5.51 1.07 8.73
N GLY A 10 -4.78 1.42 9.77
CA GLY A 10 -5.00 0.95 11.14
C GLY A 10 -4.47 1.97 12.14
N LYS A 11 -4.70 1.72 13.43
CA LYS A 11 -4.15 2.59 14.47
C LYS A 11 -2.63 2.66 14.38
N LEU A 12 -2.07 3.85 14.64
CA LEU A 12 -0.63 4.13 14.70
C LEU A 12 0.11 3.96 13.36
N ILE A 13 -0.57 4.03 12.21
CA ILE A 13 0.14 4.17 10.93
C ILE A 13 0.95 5.46 10.91
N GLN A 14 1.95 5.53 10.02
CA GLN A 14 2.72 6.76 9.84
C GLN A 14 1.89 7.79 9.07
N ASP A 15 1.64 8.94 9.71
CA ASP A 15 0.71 9.96 9.24
C ASP A 15 1.03 10.50 7.85
N HIS A 16 2.30 10.79 7.55
CA HIS A 16 2.73 11.29 6.25
C HIS A 16 2.44 10.30 5.11
N GLU A 17 2.56 9.01 5.41
CA GLU A 17 2.37 7.91 4.45
C GLU A 17 0.89 7.64 4.17
N TYR A 18 -0.01 8.20 4.96
CA TYR A 18 -1.44 8.25 4.74
C TYR A 18 -1.89 9.57 4.12
N ILE A 19 -1.52 10.70 4.72
CA ILE A 19 -2.00 12.04 4.33
C ILE A 19 -1.58 12.37 2.89
N TYR A 20 -0.31 12.18 2.56
CA TYR A 20 0.20 12.55 1.25
C TYR A 20 -0.47 11.75 0.11
N PRO A 21 -0.49 10.41 0.11
CA PRO A 21 -1.15 9.67 -0.96
C PRO A 21 -2.66 9.92 -1.01
N PHE A 22 -3.33 10.15 0.14
CA PHE A 22 -4.76 10.44 0.18
C PHE A 22 -5.12 11.67 -0.67
N TYR A 23 -4.47 12.79 -0.41
CA TYR A 23 -4.73 14.02 -1.16
C TYR A 23 -4.13 13.98 -2.57
N ARG A 24 -2.98 13.37 -2.74
CA ARG A 24 -2.32 13.26 -4.05
C ARG A 24 -3.13 12.43 -5.04
N LEU A 25 -3.81 11.40 -4.58
CA LEU A 25 -4.73 10.60 -5.40
C LEU A 25 -5.97 11.39 -5.79
N GLN A 26 -6.56 12.14 -4.86
CA GLN A 26 -7.70 13.02 -5.17
C GLN A 26 -7.34 14.08 -6.21
N GLU A 27 -6.18 14.73 -6.06
CA GLU A 27 -5.64 15.68 -7.04
C GLU A 27 -5.46 15.02 -8.43
N ALA A 28 -5.08 13.74 -8.48
CA ALA A 28 -4.98 12.98 -9.73
C ALA A 28 -6.32 12.43 -10.25
N GLY A 29 -7.46 12.81 -9.64
CA GLY A 29 -8.80 12.44 -10.09
C GLY A 29 -9.25 11.04 -9.65
N TYR A 30 -8.65 10.46 -8.62
CA TYR A 30 -9.13 9.21 -8.04
C TYR A 30 -10.28 9.44 -7.04
N SER A 31 -11.28 8.56 -7.06
CA SER A 31 -12.12 8.33 -5.89
C SER A 31 -11.31 7.48 -4.89
N VAL A 32 -11.17 7.96 -3.65
CA VAL A 32 -10.33 7.32 -2.65
C VAL A 32 -11.17 6.80 -1.49
N ASP A 33 -11.21 5.49 -1.34
CA ASP A 33 -11.74 4.85 -0.15
C ASP A 33 -10.65 4.61 0.89
N VAL A 34 -11.04 4.63 2.16
CA VAL A 34 -10.17 4.30 3.29
C VAL A 34 -10.79 3.13 4.05
N ALA A 35 -10.04 2.06 4.21
CA ALA A 35 -10.52 0.86 4.89
C ALA A 35 -9.77 0.63 6.20
N VAL A 36 -10.54 0.49 7.27
CA VAL A 36 -10.04 0.14 8.61
C VAL A 36 -10.90 -0.99 9.16
N ARG A 37 -10.29 -1.92 9.88
CA ARG A 37 -11.01 -3.01 10.58
C ARG A 37 -12.10 -2.43 11.49
N GLY A 38 -13.32 -2.94 11.33
CA GLY A 38 -14.50 -2.50 12.10
C GLY A 38 -15.05 -1.14 11.67
N LYS A 39 -14.48 -0.50 10.65
CA LYS A 39 -14.87 0.84 10.20
C LYS A 39 -14.86 1.90 11.32
N GLU A 40 -13.93 1.75 12.25
CA GLU A 40 -13.76 2.68 13.37
C GLU A 40 -12.75 3.78 13.03
N THR A 41 -12.99 5.01 13.49
CA THR A 41 -12.00 6.09 13.40
C THR A 41 -10.75 5.69 14.16
N VAL A 42 -9.60 5.80 13.51
CA VAL A 42 -8.30 5.53 14.13
C VAL A 42 -7.40 6.76 14.04
N TYR A 43 -6.30 6.72 14.77
CA TYR A 43 -5.32 7.80 14.78
C TYR A 43 -3.95 7.30 14.38
N GLY A 44 -3.27 8.08 13.55
CA GLY A 44 -1.87 7.86 13.19
C GLY A 44 -0.93 8.04 14.37
N SER A 45 0.33 7.69 14.19
CA SER A 45 1.36 7.78 15.24
C SER A 45 1.65 9.21 15.71
N MET A 46 1.37 10.20 14.87
CA MET A 46 1.52 11.63 15.16
C MET A 46 0.16 12.32 15.38
N GLY A 47 -0.93 11.57 15.44
CA GLY A 47 -2.26 12.06 15.79
C GLY A 47 -3.17 12.42 14.61
N CYS A 48 -2.81 12.13 13.38
CA CYS A 48 -3.73 12.31 12.25
C CYS A 48 -4.99 11.47 12.46
N ARG A 49 -6.15 12.12 12.41
CA ARG A 49 -7.44 11.44 12.45
C ARG A 49 -7.76 10.82 11.10
N ILE A 50 -8.07 9.54 11.12
CA ILE A 50 -8.37 8.74 9.92
C ILE A 50 -9.81 8.23 10.03
N GLU A 51 -10.66 8.72 9.13
CA GLU A 51 -12.07 8.34 9.05
C GLU A 51 -12.26 7.33 7.93
N PRO A 52 -12.57 6.07 8.24
CA PRO A 52 -12.75 5.06 7.21
C PRO A 52 -14.09 5.20 6.48
N THR A 53 -14.08 4.91 5.20
CA THR A 53 -15.28 4.75 4.36
C THR A 53 -15.81 3.32 4.41
N HIS A 54 -14.91 2.33 4.61
CA HIS A 54 -15.20 0.90 4.56
C HIS A 54 -14.60 0.12 5.74
N ASP A 55 -15.27 -0.97 6.11
CA ASP A 55 -14.64 -2.05 6.86
C ASP A 55 -13.83 -2.95 5.91
N ILE A 56 -12.69 -3.49 6.38
CA ILE A 56 -11.83 -4.37 5.57
C ILE A 56 -12.58 -5.56 4.96
N PRO A 57 -13.45 -6.30 5.67
CA PRO A 57 -14.20 -7.41 5.09
C PRO A 57 -15.16 -7.02 3.96
N GLN A 58 -15.53 -5.75 3.86
CA GLN A 58 -16.45 -5.24 2.83
C GLN A 58 -15.77 -4.92 1.50
N LEU A 59 -14.44 -4.96 1.46
CA LEU A 59 -13.69 -4.60 0.26
C LEU A 59 -13.85 -5.64 -0.86
N ASP A 60 -14.30 -5.20 -2.02
CA ASP A 60 -14.23 -5.99 -3.26
C ASP A 60 -13.01 -5.54 -4.09
N ALA A 61 -12.06 -6.44 -4.27
CA ALA A 61 -10.82 -6.16 -5.00
C ALA A 61 -11.07 -5.68 -6.45
N ARG A 62 -12.22 -6.05 -7.05
CA ARG A 62 -12.59 -5.70 -8.43
C ARG A 62 -12.99 -4.23 -8.60
N GLU A 63 -13.31 -3.55 -7.52
CA GLU A 63 -13.73 -2.15 -7.56
C GLU A 63 -12.57 -1.17 -7.69
N TYR A 64 -11.35 -1.59 -7.38
CA TYR A 64 -10.19 -0.73 -7.25
C TYR A 64 -9.11 -1.04 -8.29
N THR A 65 -8.46 0.01 -8.78
CA THR A 65 -7.30 -0.09 -9.67
C THR A 65 -5.97 0.05 -8.93
N LEU A 66 -6.00 0.65 -7.75
CA LEU A 66 -4.82 0.91 -6.92
C LEU A 66 -5.12 0.65 -5.44
N LEU A 67 -4.23 -0.11 -4.80
CA LEU A 67 -4.17 -0.30 -3.36
C LEU A 67 -2.96 0.44 -2.80
N VAL A 68 -3.18 1.26 -1.77
CA VAL A 68 -2.10 1.95 -1.04
C VAL A 68 -1.95 1.35 0.35
N ILE A 69 -0.73 1.02 0.71
CA ILE A 69 -0.36 0.44 2.00
C ILE A 69 0.65 1.37 2.69
N PRO A 70 0.19 2.26 3.58
CA PRO A 70 1.07 3.04 4.46
C PRO A 70 1.84 2.13 5.43
N GLY A 71 2.90 2.66 6.01
CA GLY A 71 3.65 1.96 7.05
C GLY A 71 3.30 2.41 8.46
N GLY A 72 4.32 2.38 9.31
CA GLY A 72 4.22 2.57 10.74
C GLY A 72 4.52 1.26 11.46
N ALA A 73 5.67 1.18 12.15
CA ALA A 73 6.13 -0.06 12.77
C ALA A 73 5.08 -0.66 13.72
N LYS A 74 4.48 0.17 14.56
CA LYS A 74 3.49 -0.30 15.53
C LYS A 74 2.16 -0.70 14.90
N ALA A 75 1.75 -0.02 13.83
CA ALA A 75 0.54 -0.40 13.08
C ALA A 75 0.66 -1.81 12.50
N MET A 76 1.84 -2.16 11.98
CA MET A 76 2.07 -3.48 11.38
C MET A 76 1.93 -4.63 12.38
N GLU A 77 2.22 -4.42 13.65
CA GLU A 77 1.98 -5.44 14.67
C GLU A 77 0.51 -5.88 14.75
N TYR A 78 -0.41 -4.96 14.51
CA TYR A 78 -1.85 -5.25 14.50
C TYR A 78 -2.33 -5.72 13.12
N MET A 79 -1.96 -5.01 12.07
CA MET A 79 -2.47 -5.25 10.72
C MET A 79 -1.99 -6.60 10.15
N ARG A 80 -0.78 -7.06 10.51
CA ARG A 80 -0.27 -8.39 10.11
C ARG A 80 -1.06 -9.57 10.67
N GLN A 81 -1.83 -9.36 11.73
CA GLN A 81 -2.68 -10.38 12.34
C GLN A 81 -4.05 -10.49 11.66
N ASP A 82 -4.42 -9.52 10.83
CA ASP A 82 -5.69 -9.46 10.13
C ASP A 82 -5.67 -10.34 8.87
N ARG A 83 -6.16 -11.57 9.01
CA ARG A 83 -6.18 -12.55 7.92
C ARG A 83 -7.02 -12.13 6.72
N GLU A 84 -8.10 -11.38 6.94
CA GLU A 84 -8.96 -10.90 5.85
C GLU A 84 -8.28 -9.78 5.07
N LEU A 85 -7.54 -8.88 5.75
CA LEU A 85 -6.70 -7.88 5.09
C LEU A 85 -5.62 -8.55 4.23
N LEU A 86 -4.90 -9.52 4.78
CA LEU A 86 -3.84 -10.22 4.05
C LEU A 86 -4.40 -10.97 2.83
N ALA A 87 -5.55 -11.62 3.00
CA ALA A 87 -6.24 -12.29 1.89
C ALA A 87 -6.73 -11.30 0.83
N PHE A 88 -7.22 -10.12 1.24
CA PHE A 88 -7.60 -9.05 0.32
C PHE A 88 -6.39 -8.58 -0.50
N ILE A 89 -5.25 -8.28 0.14
CA ILE A 89 -4.01 -7.84 -0.53
C ILE A 89 -3.57 -8.88 -1.58
N ALA A 90 -3.57 -10.17 -1.21
CA ALA A 90 -3.19 -11.25 -2.11
C ALA A 90 -4.15 -11.36 -3.31
N ARG A 91 -5.47 -11.34 -3.07
CA ARG A 91 -6.49 -11.37 -4.14
C ARG A 91 -6.42 -10.14 -5.05
N PHE A 92 -6.19 -8.96 -4.48
CA PHE A 92 -6.06 -7.71 -5.22
C PHE A 92 -4.90 -7.78 -6.23
N HIS A 93 -3.74 -8.24 -5.78
CA HIS A 93 -2.58 -8.42 -6.65
C HIS A 93 -2.84 -9.50 -7.71
N SER A 94 -3.39 -10.67 -7.34
CA SER A 94 -3.66 -11.76 -8.29
C SER A 94 -4.73 -11.37 -9.32
N GLY A 95 -5.67 -10.50 -8.96
CA GLY A 95 -6.67 -9.91 -9.85
C GLY A 95 -6.13 -8.82 -10.79
N GLY A 96 -4.84 -8.53 -10.74
CA GLY A 96 -4.20 -7.57 -11.64
C GLY A 96 -4.10 -6.14 -11.08
N GLY A 97 -4.52 -5.88 -9.85
CA GLY A 97 -4.43 -4.56 -9.21
C GLY A 97 -2.98 -4.11 -8.98
N ALA A 98 -2.75 -2.80 -9.02
CA ALA A 98 -1.47 -2.19 -8.68
C ALA A 98 -1.39 -1.90 -7.18
N ILE A 99 -0.23 -2.14 -6.56
CA ILE A 99 -0.01 -1.89 -5.13
C ILE A 99 1.10 -0.85 -4.96
N ALA A 100 0.81 0.20 -4.22
CA ALA A 100 1.79 1.17 -3.73
C ALA A 100 2.00 0.95 -2.22
N CYS A 101 3.20 0.57 -1.82
CA CYS A 101 3.53 0.23 -0.43
C CYS A 101 4.76 1.00 0.05
N ILE A 102 4.80 1.40 1.31
CA ILE A 102 5.90 2.21 1.84
C ILE A 102 6.29 1.78 3.25
N CYS A 103 7.59 1.95 3.56
CA CYS A 103 8.13 1.82 4.91
C CYS A 103 7.90 0.41 5.51
N HIS A 104 7.39 0.32 6.72
CA HIS A 104 7.02 -0.94 7.36
C HIS A 104 5.81 -1.63 6.70
N GLY A 105 5.07 -0.94 5.83
CA GLY A 105 3.96 -1.53 5.06
C GLY A 105 4.37 -2.78 4.27
N SER A 106 5.64 -2.87 3.85
CA SER A 106 6.18 -4.07 3.18
C SER A 106 6.08 -5.35 4.01
N GLN A 107 5.90 -5.25 5.33
CA GLN A 107 5.60 -6.41 6.18
C GLN A 107 4.23 -7.02 5.87
N LEU A 108 3.25 -6.24 5.40
CA LEU A 108 1.97 -6.79 4.90
C LEU A 108 2.17 -7.56 3.59
N LEU A 109 3.05 -7.09 2.69
CA LEU A 109 3.42 -7.83 1.47
C LEU A 109 4.08 -9.16 1.81
N ILE A 110 4.98 -9.18 2.82
CA ILE A 110 5.59 -10.42 3.31
C ILE A 110 4.50 -11.38 3.80
N SER A 111 3.63 -10.91 4.67
CA SER A 111 2.57 -11.73 5.29
C SER A 111 1.51 -12.20 4.28
N ALA A 112 1.29 -11.44 3.21
CA ALA A 112 0.41 -11.80 2.09
C ALA A 112 1.09 -12.70 1.04
N GLY A 113 2.37 -13.06 1.22
CA GLY A 113 3.09 -13.96 0.30
C GLY A 113 3.54 -13.32 -1.02
N LEU A 114 3.65 -11.99 -1.08
CA LEU A 114 3.93 -11.26 -2.32
C LEU A 114 5.40 -10.86 -2.50
N VAL A 115 6.31 -11.27 -1.62
CA VAL A 115 7.70 -10.81 -1.62
C VAL A 115 8.66 -11.79 -2.30
N LYS A 116 8.37 -13.08 -2.26
CA LYS A 116 9.27 -14.12 -2.77
C LYS A 116 9.64 -13.89 -4.25
N GLY A 117 10.95 -13.79 -4.51
CA GLY A 117 11.52 -13.62 -5.85
C GLY A 117 11.33 -12.21 -6.44
N ARG A 118 10.90 -11.22 -5.64
CA ARG A 118 10.67 -9.84 -6.08
C ARG A 118 11.69 -8.88 -5.51
N LYS A 119 11.93 -7.79 -6.24
CA LYS A 119 12.66 -6.61 -5.75
C LYS A 119 11.74 -5.75 -4.91
N ILE A 120 12.05 -5.62 -3.63
CA ILE A 120 11.21 -4.91 -2.65
C ILE A 120 12.06 -3.91 -1.89
N SER A 121 11.55 -2.69 -1.77
CA SER A 121 12.02 -1.72 -0.79
C SER A 121 11.12 -1.76 0.46
N GLY A 122 11.67 -1.36 1.57
CA GLY A 122 10.96 -1.23 2.83
C GLY A 122 11.81 -0.47 3.83
N TYR A 123 11.25 -0.13 4.98
CA TYR A 123 12.03 0.55 6.01
C TYR A 123 13.29 -0.24 6.36
N TYR A 124 14.37 0.46 6.65
CA TYR A 124 15.71 -0.12 6.80
C TYR A 124 15.77 -1.28 7.81
N SER A 125 15.00 -1.20 8.90
CA SER A 125 15.00 -2.22 9.95
C SER A 125 14.33 -3.54 9.54
N ILE A 126 13.59 -3.58 8.42
CA ILE A 126 12.94 -4.81 7.93
C ILE A 126 13.64 -5.42 6.71
N GLU A 127 14.87 -5.02 6.43
CA GLU A 127 15.69 -5.64 5.37
C GLU A 127 15.81 -7.15 5.55
N ASP A 128 16.15 -7.59 6.76
CA ASP A 128 16.31 -9.02 7.07
C ASP A 128 14.97 -9.77 6.92
N ASP A 129 13.83 -9.14 7.29
CA ASP A 129 12.51 -9.73 7.11
C ASP A 129 12.20 -9.98 5.63
N ILE A 130 12.54 -9.00 4.76
CA ILE A 130 12.36 -9.11 3.30
C ILE A 130 13.25 -10.22 2.74
N ARG A 131 14.53 -10.28 3.13
CA ARG A 131 15.48 -11.30 2.70
C ARG A 131 15.06 -12.69 3.17
N ASN A 132 14.64 -12.83 4.42
CA ASN A 132 14.15 -14.09 4.99
C ASN A 132 12.85 -14.56 4.32
N ALA A 133 12.04 -13.65 3.78
CA ALA A 133 10.89 -13.98 2.94
C ALA A 133 11.27 -14.28 1.48
N CYS A 134 12.56 -14.46 1.18
CA CYS A 134 13.11 -14.70 -0.17
C CYS A 134 12.88 -13.56 -1.16
N GLY A 135 12.77 -12.32 -0.69
CA GLY A 135 12.79 -11.12 -1.52
C GLY A 135 14.20 -10.57 -1.70
N GLU A 136 14.40 -9.80 -2.76
CA GLU A 136 15.60 -9.00 -2.98
C GLU A 136 15.36 -7.59 -2.41
N TYR A 137 16.02 -7.27 -1.29
CA TYR A 137 15.90 -5.93 -0.70
C TYR A 137 16.68 -4.89 -1.51
N ILE A 138 16.01 -3.82 -1.93
CA ILE A 138 16.59 -2.71 -2.67
C ILE A 138 16.37 -1.41 -1.88
N ASN A 139 17.46 -0.78 -1.44
CA ASN A 139 17.41 0.53 -0.77
C ASN A 139 17.44 1.65 -1.82
N ALA A 140 16.28 1.97 -2.38
CA ALA A 140 16.12 3.04 -3.36
C ALA A 140 14.83 3.84 -3.08
N PRO A 141 14.75 5.12 -3.50
CA PRO A 141 13.59 5.99 -3.26
C PRO A 141 12.25 5.41 -3.73
N ALA A 142 12.27 4.67 -4.84
CA ALA A 142 11.15 3.89 -5.34
C ALA A 142 11.66 2.67 -6.10
N VAL A 143 11.05 1.52 -5.85
CA VAL A 143 11.34 0.24 -6.51
C VAL A 143 10.05 -0.27 -7.13
N VAL A 144 10.09 -0.58 -8.42
CA VAL A 144 8.97 -1.15 -9.16
C VAL A 144 9.32 -2.58 -9.56
N ASP A 145 8.48 -3.52 -9.17
CA ASP A 145 8.57 -4.92 -9.58
C ASP A 145 7.15 -5.42 -9.91
N ASP A 146 6.93 -5.80 -11.17
CA ASP A 146 5.62 -6.14 -11.72
C ASP A 146 4.61 -5.00 -11.44
N ARG A 147 3.61 -5.25 -10.63
CA ARG A 147 2.55 -4.31 -10.24
C ARG A 147 2.69 -3.78 -8.82
N ILE A 148 3.87 -3.89 -8.25
CA ILE A 148 4.15 -3.43 -6.87
C ILE A 148 5.20 -2.32 -6.94
N VAL A 149 4.86 -1.17 -6.34
CA VAL A 149 5.78 -0.06 -6.13
C VAL A 149 6.06 0.05 -4.64
N THR A 150 7.33 -0.04 -4.26
CA THR A 150 7.74 0.07 -2.85
C THR A 150 8.71 1.22 -2.63
N SER A 151 8.72 1.78 -1.41
CA SER A 151 9.63 2.85 -0.98
C SER A 151 10.03 2.64 0.48
N PRO A 152 11.25 3.03 0.89
CA PRO A 152 11.72 2.73 2.24
C PRO A 152 11.23 3.71 3.31
N HIS A 153 10.90 4.98 2.96
CA HIS A 153 10.72 6.00 3.98
C HIS A 153 9.89 7.18 3.47
N TYR A 154 9.13 7.85 4.35
CA TYR A 154 8.29 9.01 3.99
C TYR A 154 9.07 10.19 3.39
N LYS A 155 10.38 10.29 3.58
CA LYS A 155 11.20 11.30 2.90
C LYS A 155 11.20 11.15 1.36
N PHE A 156 10.76 10.00 0.85
CA PHE A 156 10.67 9.70 -0.59
C PHE A 156 9.22 9.61 -1.11
N LEU A 157 8.26 10.20 -0.40
CA LEU A 157 6.84 10.17 -0.79
C LEU A 157 6.61 10.64 -2.24
N GLY A 158 7.32 11.69 -2.66
CA GLY A 158 7.22 12.20 -4.03
C GLY A 158 7.71 11.22 -5.08
N ASP A 159 8.85 10.57 -4.85
CA ASP A 159 9.42 9.58 -5.75
C ASP A 159 8.53 8.34 -5.83
N TRP A 160 8.04 7.88 -4.69
CA TRP A 160 7.13 6.76 -4.58
C TRP A 160 5.83 6.98 -5.35
N MET A 161 5.15 8.11 -5.15
CA MET A 161 3.88 8.39 -5.85
C MET A 161 4.09 8.67 -7.33
N ARG A 162 5.22 9.30 -7.75
CA ARG A 162 5.54 9.43 -9.17
C ARG A 162 5.69 8.07 -9.86
N ALA A 163 6.44 7.15 -9.24
CA ALA A 163 6.59 5.80 -9.76
C ALA A 163 5.26 5.04 -9.81
N THR A 164 4.40 5.24 -8.79
CA THR A 164 3.06 4.65 -8.74
C THR A 164 2.19 5.13 -9.91
N PHE A 165 2.12 6.43 -10.15
CA PHE A 165 1.35 6.96 -11.29
C PHE A 165 1.91 6.52 -12.63
N ALA A 166 3.23 6.53 -12.81
CA ALA A 166 3.86 6.03 -14.04
C ALA A 166 3.48 4.58 -14.33
N LEU A 167 3.45 3.72 -13.30
CA LEU A 167 3.03 2.33 -13.45
C LEU A 167 1.55 2.22 -13.85
N VAL A 168 0.66 2.95 -13.16
CA VAL A 168 -0.79 2.86 -13.43
C VAL A 168 -1.16 3.45 -14.79
N ASP A 169 -0.58 4.58 -15.17
CA ASP A 169 -0.85 5.24 -16.45
C ASP A 169 -0.34 4.42 -17.66
N ALA A 170 0.84 3.79 -17.54
CA ALA A 170 1.37 2.90 -18.59
C ALA A 170 0.43 1.72 -18.86
N ARG A 171 -0.20 1.16 -17.83
CA ARG A 171 -1.16 0.06 -17.96
C ARG A 171 -2.46 0.48 -18.62
N GLN A 172 -3.00 1.66 -18.25
CA GLN A 172 -4.21 2.20 -18.86
C GLN A 172 -4.03 2.43 -20.37
N SER A 173 -2.81 2.73 -20.81
CA SER A 173 -2.51 2.90 -22.23
C SER A 173 -2.49 1.57 -23.00
N HIS A 174 -2.11 0.45 -22.35
CA HIS A 174 -2.09 -0.88 -22.97
C HIS A 174 -3.49 -1.50 -23.09
N ASP A 175 -4.39 -1.20 -22.14
CA ASP A 175 -5.78 -1.71 -22.16
C ASP A 175 -6.66 -1.04 -23.23
N LEU A 176 -6.15 0.02 -23.90
CA LEU A 176 -6.83 0.77 -24.97
C LEU A 176 -6.39 0.39 -26.39
N THR A 177 -5.40 -0.49 -26.52
CA THR A 177 -4.86 -0.99 -27.81
C THR A 177 -5.24 -2.45 -28.03
#